data_ba9ec8174ba8c0d9f6f5f54e6cd6ace4
#
_entry.id   ba9ec8174ba8c0d9f6f5f54e6cd6ace4
#
_cell.length_a   1.000
_cell.length_b   1.000
_cell.length_c   1.000
_cell.angle_alpha   90.00
_cell.angle_beta   90.00
_cell.angle_gamma   90.00
#
_symmetry.space_group_name_H-M   'P 1'
#
loop_
_entity.id
_entity.type
_entity.pdbx_description
1 polymer ?
#
loop_
_entity_poly.entity_id
_entity_poly.type
_entity_poly.pdbx_seq_one_letter_code
_entity_poly.pdbx_strand_id
1 'polypeptide(L)'
;NIYEPDNEDVLFWLAHNEKWPDSDWDLYVVNGKNDDLVFQLANDKACPEQEFFLHCLYYIVGEVYISNDMEKYQERIDNLFSKKALLPSVVQWKEKAALLLAGKITFDSDFWLNYLFFQDIQKK
;
A
#
# COMPACT_ATOMS: atom_id res chain seq x y z
N ASN A 1 1.87 -3.62 -19.20
CA ASN A 1 3.16 -2.97 -19.05
C ASN A 1 3.61 -2.98 -17.60
N ILE A 2 4.74 -3.64 -17.31
CA ILE A 2 5.24 -3.79 -15.93
C ILE A 2 5.66 -2.46 -15.29
N TYR A 3 5.93 -1.43 -16.07
CA TYR A 3 6.35 -0.11 -15.55
C TYR A 3 5.17 0.82 -15.30
N GLU A 4 4.02 0.53 -15.89
CA GLU A 4 2.78 1.28 -15.70
C GLU A 4 1.59 0.32 -15.63
N PRO A 5 1.59 -0.61 -14.66
CA PRO A 5 0.56 -1.64 -14.60
C PRO A 5 -0.83 -1.03 -14.33
N ASP A 6 -1.83 -1.58 -14.99
CA ASP A 6 -3.23 -1.34 -14.67
C ASP A 6 -3.77 -2.52 -13.83
N ASN A 7 -5.07 -2.50 -13.53
CA ASN A 7 -5.68 -3.55 -12.73
C ASN A 7 -5.53 -4.94 -13.37
N GLU A 8 -5.64 -5.03 -14.70
CA GLU A 8 -5.48 -6.31 -15.41
C GLU A 8 -4.06 -6.85 -15.26
N ASP A 9 -3.07 -5.97 -15.36
CA ASP A 9 -1.66 -6.36 -15.20
C ASP A 9 -1.40 -6.88 -13.78
N VAL A 10 -1.95 -6.21 -12.77
CA VAL A 10 -1.79 -6.63 -11.37
C VAL A 10 -2.46 -7.99 -11.13
N LEU A 11 -3.68 -8.16 -11.64
CA LEU A 11 -4.41 -9.44 -11.50
C LEU A 11 -3.74 -10.58 -12.25
N PHE A 12 -3.17 -10.30 -13.42
CA PHE A 12 -2.41 -11.29 -14.18
C PHE A 12 -1.19 -11.74 -13.38
N TRP A 13 -0.43 -10.78 -12.83
CA TRP A 13 0.72 -11.09 -11.98
C TRP A 13 0.30 -11.94 -10.78
N LEU A 14 -0.78 -11.55 -10.10
CA LEU A 14 -1.27 -12.28 -8.93
C LEU A 14 -1.63 -13.73 -9.27
N ALA A 15 -2.24 -13.95 -10.43
CA ALA A 15 -2.70 -15.28 -10.85
C ALA A 15 -1.56 -16.21 -11.30
N HIS A 16 -0.48 -15.64 -11.84
CA HIS A 16 0.60 -16.42 -12.47
C HIS A 16 1.93 -16.24 -11.76
N ASN A 17 1.91 -15.59 -10.64
CA ASN A 17 3.11 -15.07 -10.04
C ASN A 17 3.90 -16.09 -9.26
N GLU A 18 5.21 -15.99 -9.38
CA GLU A 18 6.17 -16.58 -8.46
C GLU A 18 7.19 -15.54 -8.03
N LYS A 19 7.38 -14.48 -8.80
CA LYS A 19 8.39 -13.44 -8.56
C LYS A 19 7.86 -12.08 -8.99
N TRP A 20 8.44 -11.04 -8.40
CA TRP A 20 8.22 -9.68 -8.89
C TRP A 20 8.81 -9.57 -10.30
N PRO A 21 8.06 -8.99 -11.27
CA PRO A 21 8.57 -8.77 -12.62
C PRO A 21 9.78 -7.85 -12.68
N ASP A 22 9.91 -6.98 -11.67
CA ASP A 22 10.99 -6.01 -11.55
C ASP A 22 11.19 -5.74 -10.06
N SER A 23 12.39 -5.32 -9.66
CA SER A 23 12.71 -5.03 -8.26
C SER A 23 11.87 -3.91 -7.66
N ASP A 24 11.35 -3.02 -8.51
CA ASP A 24 10.52 -1.88 -8.10
C ASP A 24 9.02 -2.12 -8.37
N TRP A 25 8.62 -3.37 -8.47
CA TRP A 25 7.23 -3.74 -8.78
C TRP A 25 6.22 -3.07 -7.85
N ASP A 26 6.53 -3.02 -6.55
CA ASP A 26 5.68 -2.35 -5.57
C ASP A 26 5.47 -0.87 -5.90
N LEU A 27 6.52 -0.19 -6.34
CA LEU A 27 6.44 1.23 -6.72
C LEU A 27 5.56 1.44 -7.95
N TYR A 28 5.64 0.53 -8.91
CA TYR A 28 4.84 0.62 -10.13
C TYR A 28 3.36 0.35 -9.86
N VAL A 29 3.05 -0.58 -8.97
CA VAL A 29 1.67 -0.93 -8.61
C VAL A 29 0.95 0.25 -7.93
N VAL A 30 1.68 1.07 -7.18
CA VAL A 30 1.10 2.22 -6.45
C VAL A 30 1.07 3.51 -7.26
N ASN A 31 0.96 3.41 -8.58
CA ASN A 31 0.97 4.54 -9.51
C ASN A 31 -0.32 5.39 -9.48
N GLY A 32 -1.28 5.05 -8.66
CA GLY A 32 -2.57 5.75 -8.55
C GLY A 32 -3.70 5.10 -9.33
N LYS A 33 -3.40 4.26 -10.30
CA LYS A 33 -4.43 3.59 -11.12
C LYS A 33 -5.06 2.39 -10.44
N ASN A 34 -4.39 1.82 -9.44
CA ASN A 34 -4.75 0.53 -8.86
C ASN A 34 -5.19 0.63 -7.40
N ASP A 35 -5.44 1.83 -6.88
CA ASP A 35 -5.68 2.04 -5.46
C ASP A 35 -6.85 1.20 -4.92
N ASP A 36 -7.96 1.16 -5.65
CA ASP A 36 -9.13 0.41 -5.20
C ASP A 36 -8.85 -1.09 -5.17
N LEU A 37 -8.17 -1.60 -6.20
CA LEU A 37 -7.79 -3.01 -6.26
C LEU A 37 -6.77 -3.35 -5.18
N VAL A 38 -5.78 -2.49 -4.97
CA VAL A 38 -4.77 -2.67 -3.91
C VAL A 38 -5.45 -2.77 -2.55
N PHE A 39 -6.39 -1.87 -2.26
CA PHE A 39 -7.12 -1.93 -1.00
C PHE A 39 -7.95 -3.23 -0.90
N GLN A 40 -8.66 -3.59 -1.95
CA GLN A 40 -9.47 -4.80 -1.97
C GLN A 40 -8.63 -6.05 -1.67
N LEU A 41 -7.46 -6.17 -2.29
CA LEU A 41 -6.59 -7.33 -2.12
C LEU A 41 -5.87 -7.33 -0.77
N ALA A 42 -5.49 -6.17 -0.27
CA ALA A 42 -4.90 -6.05 1.07
C ALA A 42 -5.92 -6.40 2.16
N ASN A 43 -7.20 -6.21 1.87
CA ASN A 43 -8.32 -6.41 2.81
C ASN A 43 -8.97 -7.79 2.66
N ASP A 44 -8.33 -8.70 1.96
CA ASP A 44 -8.83 -10.05 1.67
C ASP A 44 -7.87 -11.09 2.23
N LYS A 45 -8.29 -11.79 3.29
CA LYS A 45 -7.46 -12.83 3.92
C LYS A 45 -7.17 -14.00 2.99
N ALA A 46 -7.97 -14.20 1.95
CA ALA A 46 -7.77 -15.28 0.98
C ALA A 46 -6.79 -14.90 -0.13
N CYS A 47 -6.38 -13.64 -0.21
CA CYS A 47 -5.42 -13.20 -1.22
C CYS A 47 -4.03 -13.78 -0.92
N PRO A 48 -3.42 -14.53 -1.86
CA PRO A 48 -2.09 -15.13 -1.62
C PRO A 48 -1.00 -14.10 -1.36
N GLU A 49 -1.15 -12.89 -1.88
CA GLU A 49 -0.18 -11.80 -1.74
C GLU A 49 -0.74 -10.67 -0.89
N GLN A 50 -1.56 -10.99 0.10
CA GLN A 50 -2.19 -10.00 0.97
C GLN A 50 -1.17 -9.05 1.60
N GLU A 51 -0.05 -9.58 2.09
CA GLU A 51 1.00 -8.77 2.72
C GLU A 51 1.66 -7.80 1.73
N PHE A 52 1.83 -8.22 0.47
CA PHE A 52 2.34 -7.32 -0.58
C PHE A 52 1.42 -6.13 -0.78
N PHE A 53 0.10 -6.36 -0.87
CA PHE A 53 -0.85 -5.28 -1.07
C PHE A 53 -0.97 -4.40 0.18
N LEU A 54 -0.85 -4.97 1.36
CA LEU A 54 -0.77 -4.18 2.59
C LEU A 54 0.47 -3.27 2.58
N HIS A 55 1.62 -3.80 2.17
CA HIS A 55 2.84 -3.01 1.97
C HIS A 55 2.59 -1.84 1.02
N CYS A 56 1.86 -2.07 -0.07
CA CYS A 56 1.49 -1.01 -1.01
C CYS A 56 0.67 0.09 -0.34
N LEU A 57 -0.26 -0.27 0.55
CA LEU A 57 -1.05 0.72 1.29
C LEU A 57 -0.16 1.59 2.19
N TYR A 58 0.80 0.99 2.89
CA TYR A 58 1.76 1.74 3.70
C TYR A 58 2.60 2.67 2.83
N TYR A 59 3.05 2.17 1.69
CA TYR A 59 3.87 2.95 0.77
C TYR A 59 3.13 4.19 0.25
N ILE A 60 1.86 4.03 -0.13
CA ILE A 60 1.04 5.15 -0.61
C ILE A 60 1.02 6.28 0.43
N VAL A 61 0.75 5.95 1.68
CA VAL A 61 0.69 6.95 2.76
C VAL A 61 2.07 7.57 3.00
N GLY A 62 3.12 6.76 2.99
CA GLY A 62 4.50 7.26 3.14
C GLY A 62 4.88 8.26 2.06
N GLU A 63 4.53 7.96 0.81
CA GLU A 63 4.76 8.87 -0.31
C GLU A 63 4.01 10.19 -0.15
N VAL A 64 2.75 10.12 0.25
CA VAL A 64 1.93 11.32 0.48
C VAL A 64 2.54 12.18 1.57
N TYR A 65 2.98 11.55 2.67
CA TYR A 65 3.62 12.27 3.78
C TYR A 65 4.89 13.00 3.30
N ILE A 66 5.77 12.29 2.57
CA ILE A 66 7.02 12.86 2.08
C ILE A 66 6.78 14.01 1.13
N SER A 67 5.74 13.92 0.29
CA SER A 67 5.41 14.97 -0.68
C SER A 67 5.13 16.31 -0.01
N ASN A 68 4.67 16.28 1.24
CA ASN A 68 4.23 17.47 1.98
C ASN A 68 3.25 18.32 1.18
N ASP A 69 2.40 17.67 0.40
CA ASP A 69 1.44 18.33 -0.49
C ASP A 69 0.09 17.60 -0.39
N MET A 70 -0.56 17.74 0.78
CA MET A 70 -1.85 17.11 1.02
C MET A 70 -2.94 17.60 0.08
N GLU A 71 -2.87 18.84 -0.36
CA GLU A 71 -3.85 19.39 -1.30
C GLU A 71 -3.90 18.54 -2.57
N LYS A 72 -2.73 18.18 -3.11
CA LYS A 72 -2.62 17.35 -4.31
C LYS A 72 -3.17 15.94 -4.10
N TYR A 73 -2.97 15.37 -2.91
CA TYR A 73 -3.28 13.96 -2.63
C TYR A 73 -4.54 13.75 -1.79
N GLN A 74 -5.23 14.81 -1.42
CA GLN A 74 -6.37 14.73 -0.50
C GLN A 74 -7.47 13.80 -1.03
N GLU A 75 -7.81 13.90 -2.30
CA GLU A 75 -8.84 13.07 -2.92
C GLU A 75 -8.46 11.59 -2.88
N ARG A 76 -7.20 11.27 -3.17
CA ARG A 76 -6.70 9.91 -3.13
C ARG A 76 -6.79 9.30 -1.73
N ILE A 77 -6.38 10.08 -0.72
CA ILE A 77 -6.43 9.64 0.68
C ILE A 77 -7.88 9.50 1.14
N ASP A 78 -8.74 10.44 0.82
CA ASP A 78 -10.16 10.38 1.18
C ASP A 78 -10.81 9.13 0.59
N ASN A 79 -10.49 8.80 -0.65
CA ASN A 79 -11.01 7.60 -1.30
C ASN A 79 -10.59 6.33 -0.54
N LEU A 80 -9.32 6.21 -0.20
CA LEU A 80 -8.83 5.04 0.54
C LEU A 80 -9.43 4.96 1.94
N PHE A 81 -9.52 6.09 2.64
CA PHE A 81 -10.07 6.12 4.00
C PHE A 81 -11.58 5.92 4.05
N SER A 82 -12.30 6.15 2.94
CA SER A 82 -13.73 5.90 2.86
C SER A 82 -14.08 4.42 2.82
N LYS A 83 -13.12 3.57 2.48
CA LYS A 83 -13.34 2.13 2.35
C LYS A 83 -13.33 1.46 3.72
N LYS A 84 -14.16 0.44 3.88
CA LYS A 84 -14.27 -0.29 5.14
C LYS A 84 -13.11 -1.27 5.29
N ALA A 85 -12.31 -1.09 6.33
CA ALA A 85 -11.25 -2.04 6.69
C ALA A 85 -11.87 -3.23 7.41
N LEU A 86 -11.62 -4.45 6.92
CA LEU A 86 -12.15 -5.70 7.48
C LEU A 86 -11.10 -6.46 8.28
N LEU A 87 -9.88 -6.55 7.74
CA LEU A 87 -8.80 -7.26 8.43
C LEU A 87 -8.18 -6.37 9.51
N PRO A 88 -7.80 -6.96 10.67
CA PRO A 88 -7.12 -6.19 11.72
C PRO A 88 -5.89 -5.44 11.24
N SER A 89 -5.11 -6.02 10.32
CA SER A 89 -3.92 -5.37 9.75
C SER A 89 -4.27 -4.13 8.95
N VAL A 90 -5.39 -4.14 8.23
CA VAL A 90 -5.85 -2.99 7.45
C VAL A 90 -6.46 -1.92 8.36
N VAL A 91 -7.18 -2.34 9.41
CA VAL A 91 -7.67 -1.42 10.44
C VAL A 91 -6.50 -0.68 11.08
N GLN A 92 -5.45 -1.41 11.44
CA GLN A 92 -4.24 -0.83 12.04
C GLN A 92 -3.55 0.15 11.09
N TRP A 93 -3.43 -0.22 9.79
CA TRP A 93 -2.89 0.68 8.78
C TRP A 93 -3.66 1.99 8.74
N LYS A 94 -4.98 1.91 8.69
CA LYS A 94 -5.86 3.09 8.58
C LYS A 94 -5.70 4.01 9.78
N GLU A 95 -5.66 3.44 11.00
CA GLU A 95 -5.47 4.20 12.22
C GLU A 95 -4.11 4.90 12.25
N LYS A 96 -3.04 4.17 11.93
CA LYS A 96 -1.69 4.74 11.89
C LYS A 96 -1.54 5.79 10.81
N ALA A 97 -2.13 5.56 9.65
CA ALA A 97 -2.09 6.52 8.55
C ALA A 97 -2.77 7.83 8.93
N ALA A 98 -3.94 7.76 9.59
CA ALA A 98 -4.63 8.95 10.05
C ALA A 98 -3.78 9.74 11.06
N LEU A 99 -3.12 9.05 11.98
CA LEU A 99 -2.25 9.69 12.97
C LEU A 99 -1.03 10.33 12.30
N LEU A 100 -0.42 9.64 11.35
CA LEU A 100 0.74 10.18 10.64
C LEU A 100 0.39 11.45 9.88
N LEU A 101 -0.68 11.41 9.11
CA LEU A 101 -1.09 12.56 8.29
C LEU A 101 -1.60 13.72 9.12
N ALA A 102 -2.06 13.45 10.35
CA ALA A 102 -2.42 14.51 11.32
C ALA A 102 -1.22 15.04 12.11
N GLY A 103 -0.01 14.53 11.84
CA GLY A 103 1.20 14.96 12.54
C GLY A 103 1.30 14.48 13.98
N LYS A 104 0.59 13.42 14.34
CA LYS A 104 0.52 12.93 15.72
C LYS A 104 1.51 11.81 16.03
N ILE A 105 2.16 11.24 15.02
CA ILE A 105 3.23 10.25 15.21
C ILE A 105 4.40 10.62 14.31
N THR A 106 5.58 10.13 14.68
CA THR A 106 6.81 10.37 13.92
C THR A 106 6.85 9.50 12.67
N PHE A 107 7.29 10.09 11.56
CA PHE A 107 7.48 9.34 10.33
C PHE A 107 8.75 8.48 10.43
N ASP A 108 8.59 7.20 10.15
CA ASP A 108 9.69 6.23 10.05
C ASP A 108 9.70 5.72 8.61
N SER A 109 10.70 6.12 7.83
CA SER A 109 10.77 5.75 6.41
C SER A 109 10.85 4.25 6.20
N ASP A 110 11.57 3.52 7.06
CA ASP A 110 11.66 2.07 6.93
C ASP A 110 10.30 1.40 7.11
N PHE A 111 9.55 1.85 8.11
CA PHE A 111 8.22 1.31 8.37
C PHE A 111 7.25 1.61 7.23
N TRP A 112 7.19 2.86 6.75
CA TRP A 112 6.20 3.25 5.76
C TRP A 112 6.59 2.85 4.33
N LEU A 113 7.85 2.97 3.96
CA LEU A 113 8.29 2.74 2.58
C LEU A 113 8.77 1.32 2.33
N ASN A 114 9.16 0.60 3.37
CA ASN A 114 9.68 -0.76 3.27
C ASN A 114 8.94 -1.73 4.19
N TYR A 115 7.64 -1.53 4.37
CA TYR A 115 6.83 -2.26 5.35
C TYR A 115 7.03 -3.77 5.29
N LEU A 116 6.99 -4.36 4.09
CA LEU A 116 7.13 -5.79 3.88
C LEU A 116 8.47 -6.32 4.40
N PHE A 117 9.55 -5.63 4.04
CA PHE A 117 10.92 -6.00 4.44
C PHE A 117 11.17 -5.70 5.92
N PHE A 118 10.62 -4.62 6.43
CA PHE A 118 10.69 -4.25 7.83
C PHE A 118 10.03 -5.33 8.71
N GLN A 119 8.88 -5.85 8.30
CA GLN A 119 8.20 -6.94 9.02
C GLN A 119 9.05 -8.20 9.06
N ASP A 120 9.72 -8.54 7.97
CA ASP A 120 10.61 -9.70 7.93
C ASP A 120 11.77 -9.56 8.91
N ILE A 121 12.35 -8.38 9.01
CA ILE A 121 13.43 -8.09 9.97
C ILE A 121 12.91 -8.24 11.41
N GLN A 122 11.72 -7.74 11.71
CA GLN A 122 11.13 -7.81 13.04
C GLN A 122 10.82 -9.25 13.46
N LYS A 123 10.52 -10.14 12.51
CA LYS A 123 10.23 -11.56 12.80
C LYS A 123 11.48 -12.36 13.12
N LYS A 124 12.64 -11.86 12.82
CA LYS A 124 13.91 -12.49 13.13
C LYS A 124 14.43 -12.05 14.48
#